data_9008059df4f51a40edf602c07c35967e
#
_entry.id   9008059df4f51a40edf602c07c35967e
#
_cell.length_a   1.000
_cell.length_b   1.000
_cell.length_c   1.000
_cell.angle_alpha   90.00
_cell.angle_beta   90.00
_cell.angle_gamma   90.00
#
_symmetry.space_group_name_H-M   'P 1'
#
loop_
_entity.id
_entity.type
_entity.pdbx_description
1 polymer ?
#
loop_
_entity_poly.entity_id
_entity_poly.type
_entity_poly.pdbx_seq_one_letter_code
_entity_poly.pdbx_strand_id
1 'polypeptide(L)'
;MEELSIFISIIPESIKIGLIYSIMAMGVYITYKILDFPDLTVDGSFPLGGFVFAAMSTTIIANSNPYISMLVVAIAGAIAGLLTGILHVYLGIDKLLSGILVMIGLYSINARIVGSPSVFIDSSTSIYGKITYDSHFSYFIILFIILLILKVLYDYNIKQNKYVIISTLIYLSIFIALIYYVYYTEDISLMVTAFIVFVIKLIMDYILTSKFGFILRALGDNETIVTSLGVNDKVLKLYGLMIANALVALSGGLFTQYIRVIDLSSSVGTMVIGLASIIFGLGIIKKSRVINHLSIVVIGSIIYYIVINFALNSGDITNAVYSSLGLSNSVINTLEVKPTDVKLITATLLAVILGFEYSKKNKKVK
;
A
#
# COMPACT_ATOMS: atom_id res chain seq x y z
N MET A 1 19.28 -22.65 -15.61
CA MET A 1 17.90 -23.10 -15.24
C MET A 1 17.59 -22.82 -13.77
N GLU A 2 18.54 -22.98 -12.86
CA GLU A 2 18.37 -22.67 -11.43
C GLU A 2 18.04 -21.20 -11.17
N GLU A 3 18.71 -20.26 -11.83
CA GLU A 3 18.42 -18.83 -11.69
C GLU A 3 16.99 -18.47 -12.10
N LEU A 4 16.46 -19.07 -13.17
CA LEU A 4 15.09 -18.84 -13.62
C LEU A 4 14.06 -19.38 -12.59
N SER A 5 14.38 -20.51 -11.94
CA SER A 5 13.53 -21.09 -10.90
C SER A 5 13.49 -20.21 -9.65
N ILE A 6 14.61 -19.59 -9.26
CA ILE A 6 14.70 -18.63 -8.16
C ILE A 6 13.83 -17.39 -8.47
N PHE A 7 13.93 -16.83 -9.68
CA PHE A 7 13.09 -15.69 -10.06
C PHE A 7 11.60 -16.01 -10.03
N ILE A 8 11.21 -17.18 -10.52
CA ILE A 8 9.80 -17.58 -10.51
C ILE A 8 9.28 -17.75 -9.08
N SER A 9 10.11 -18.21 -8.13
CA SER A 9 9.72 -18.36 -6.74
C SER A 9 9.57 -17.03 -5.97
N ILE A 10 10.27 -15.97 -6.39
CA ILE A 10 10.22 -14.64 -5.77
C ILE A 10 8.96 -13.85 -6.17
N ILE A 11 8.39 -14.13 -7.34
CA ILE A 11 7.23 -13.38 -7.86
C ILE A 11 6.02 -13.43 -6.91
N PRO A 12 5.57 -14.58 -6.40
CA PRO A 12 4.41 -14.63 -5.51
C PRO A 12 4.61 -13.84 -4.21
N GLU A 13 5.80 -13.88 -3.64
CA GLU A 13 6.17 -13.11 -2.45
C GLU A 13 6.14 -11.60 -2.73
N SER A 14 6.70 -11.19 -3.86
CA SER A 14 6.66 -9.80 -4.31
C SER A 14 5.24 -9.30 -4.53
N ILE A 15 4.35 -10.14 -5.07
CA ILE A 15 2.94 -9.82 -5.27
C ILE A 15 2.24 -9.65 -3.92
N LYS A 16 2.48 -10.54 -2.94
CA LYS A 16 1.87 -10.45 -1.60
C LYS A 16 2.26 -9.13 -0.91
N ILE A 17 3.55 -8.84 -0.84
CA ILE A 17 4.04 -7.59 -0.25
C ILE A 17 3.55 -6.37 -1.03
N GLY A 18 3.61 -6.40 -2.36
CA GLY A 18 3.10 -5.35 -3.23
C GLY A 18 1.61 -5.07 -3.03
N LEU A 19 0.80 -6.11 -2.83
CA LEU A 19 -0.62 -5.99 -2.49
C LEU A 19 -0.83 -5.31 -1.13
N ILE A 20 -0.09 -5.71 -0.09
CA ILE A 20 -0.19 -5.11 1.24
C ILE A 20 0.15 -3.61 1.16
N TYR A 21 1.26 -3.25 0.54
CA TYR A 21 1.65 -1.85 0.37
C TYR A 21 0.75 -1.07 -0.58
N SER A 22 0.00 -1.73 -1.45
CA SER A 22 -0.97 -1.04 -2.31
C SER A 22 -2.07 -0.35 -1.50
N ILE A 23 -2.43 -0.87 -0.32
CA ILE A 23 -3.39 -0.22 0.60
C ILE A 23 -2.81 1.12 1.09
N MET A 24 -1.55 1.13 1.51
CA MET A 24 -0.84 2.35 1.87
C MET A 24 -0.74 3.32 0.69
N ALA A 25 -0.37 2.80 -0.49
CA ALA A 25 -0.27 3.62 -1.69
C ALA A 25 -1.63 4.25 -2.09
N MET A 26 -2.76 3.58 -1.85
CA MET A 26 -4.08 4.18 -2.01
C MET A 26 -4.32 5.33 -1.01
N GLY A 27 -3.84 5.22 0.24
CA GLY A 27 -3.86 6.31 1.22
C GLY A 27 -3.02 7.51 0.75
N VAL A 28 -1.78 7.26 0.36
CA VAL A 28 -0.87 8.30 -0.18
C VAL A 28 -1.45 8.93 -1.47
N TYR A 29 -2.14 8.15 -2.30
CA TYR A 29 -2.81 8.68 -3.49
C TYR A 29 -3.90 9.71 -3.13
N ILE A 30 -4.64 9.51 -2.04
CA ILE A 30 -5.65 10.46 -1.58
C ILE A 30 -4.99 11.76 -1.10
N THR A 31 -3.96 11.68 -0.29
CA THR A 31 -3.29 12.89 0.24
C THR A 31 -2.52 13.61 -0.84
N TYR A 32 -1.63 12.92 -1.55
CA TYR A 32 -0.72 13.52 -2.51
C TYR A 32 -1.41 13.96 -3.81
N LYS A 33 -2.30 13.09 -4.40
CA LYS A 33 -2.85 13.34 -5.74
C LYS A 33 -4.24 13.95 -5.73
N ILE A 34 -5.07 13.65 -4.70
CA ILE A 34 -6.44 14.15 -4.63
C ILE A 34 -6.51 15.45 -3.82
N LEU A 35 -5.86 15.50 -2.64
CA LEU A 35 -5.89 16.67 -1.75
C LEU A 35 -4.78 17.70 -2.02
N ASP A 36 -3.80 17.37 -2.85
CA ASP A 36 -2.57 18.16 -3.01
C ASP A 36 -1.91 18.48 -1.66
N PHE A 37 -1.83 17.46 -0.81
CA PHE A 37 -1.29 17.54 0.54
C PHE A 37 -0.16 16.51 0.72
N PRO A 38 1.12 16.91 0.68
CA PRO A 38 2.24 16.01 0.97
C PRO A 38 2.25 15.65 2.45
N ASP A 39 1.73 14.47 2.79
CA ASP A 39 1.52 14.02 4.17
C ASP A 39 2.63 13.07 4.64
N LEU A 40 3.59 13.58 5.39
CA LEU A 40 4.66 12.77 5.99
C LEU A 40 4.21 11.99 7.24
N THR A 41 2.97 12.18 7.72
CA THR A 41 2.40 11.36 8.80
C THR A 41 2.39 9.87 8.45
N VAL A 42 2.37 9.54 7.16
CA VAL A 42 2.45 8.18 6.61
C VAL A 42 3.59 7.36 7.25
N ASP A 43 4.78 7.94 7.38
CA ASP A 43 5.95 7.30 8.00
C ASP A 43 5.75 6.99 9.49
N GLY A 44 4.83 7.69 10.16
CA GLY A 44 4.43 7.42 11.55
C GLY A 44 3.21 6.49 11.65
N SER A 45 2.24 6.65 10.74
CA SER A 45 0.97 5.92 10.76
C SER A 45 1.12 4.45 10.32
N PHE A 46 2.07 4.15 9.44
CA PHE A 46 2.34 2.77 9.03
C PHE A 46 2.81 1.91 10.20
N PRO A 47 3.88 2.29 10.94
CA PRO A 47 4.29 1.53 12.13
C PRO A 47 3.23 1.59 13.24
N LEU A 48 2.50 2.71 13.39
CA LEU A 48 1.39 2.79 14.35
C LEU A 48 0.42 1.61 14.15
N GLY A 49 0.05 1.32 12.90
CA GLY A 49 -0.82 0.18 12.59
C GLY A 49 -0.23 -1.14 13.05
N GLY A 50 1.06 -1.37 12.83
CA GLY A 50 1.77 -2.56 13.28
C GLY A 50 1.86 -2.67 14.80
N PHE A 51 2.26 -1.60 15.50
CA PHE A 51 2.38 -1.58 16.96
C PHE A 51 1.02 -1.71 17.66
N VAL A 52 -0.04 -1.08 17.15
CA VAL A 52 -1.40 -1.25 17.68
C VAL A 52 -1.87 -2.69 17.49
N PHE A 53 -1.63 -3.29 16.33
CA PHE A 53 -1.95 -4.71 16.11
C PHE A 53 -1.16 -5.60 17.07
N ALA A 54 0.14 -5.36 17.23
CA ALA A 54 1.00 -6.10 18.15
C ALA A 54 0.50 -5.99 19.61
N ALA A 55 0.14 -4.80 20.06
CA ALA A 55 -0.41 -4.58 21.40
C ALA A 55 -1.72 -5.35 21.63
N MET A 56 -2.62 -5.34 20.64
CA MET A 56 -3.89 -6.08 20.72
C MET A 56 -3.68 -7.59 20.77
N SER A 57 -2.64 -8.10 20.09
CA SER A 57 -2.35 -9.54 20.03
C SER A 57 -1.54 -10.05 21.22
N THR A 58 -0.67 -9.22 21.81
CA THR A 58 0.30 -9.67 22.83
C THR A 58 -0.01 -9.19 24.26
N THR A 59 -0.49 -7.95 24.45
CA THR A 59 -0.52 -7.32 25.77
C THR A 59 -1.92 -6.94 26.26
N ILE A 60 -2.79 -6.38 25.41
CA ILE A 60 -4.04 -5.77 25.86
C ILE A 60 -5.15 -6.79 26.01
N ILE A 61 -5.30 -7.68 25.04
CA ILE A 61 -6.32 -8.74 25.05
C ILE A 61 -5.66 -9.97 24.46
N ALA A 62 -5.00 -10.77 25.31
CA ALA A 62 -4.43 -12.04 24.89
C ALA A 62 -5.50 -12.85 24.11
N ASN A 63 -5.22 -13.23 22.85
CA ASN A 63 -6.15 -13.84 21.91
C ASN A 63 -7.25 -12.93 21.34
N SER A 64 -7.02 -11.61 21.20
CA SER A 64 -7.97 -10.75 20.48
C SER A 64 -8.23 -11.29 19.08
N ASN A 65 -9.48 -11.14 18.63
CA ASN A 65 -9.83 -11.51 17.27
C ASN A 65 -9.07 -10.57 16.28
N PRO A 66 -8.25 -11.09 15.35
CA PRO A 66 -7.44 -10.26 14.47
C PRO A 66 -8.27 -9.31 13.60
N TYR A 67 -9.53 -9.64 13.32
CA TYR A 67 -10.43 -8.74 12.57
C TYR A 67 -10.81 -7.51 13.40
N ILE A 68 -11.07 -7.68 14.71
CA ILE A 68 -11.33 -6.57 15.64
C ILE A 68 -10.07 -5.72 15.79
N SER A 69 -8.91 -6.35 15.91
CA SER A 69 -7.62 -5.65 15.99
C SER A 69 -7.39 -4.77 14.75
N MET A 70 -7.73 -5.25 13.55
CA MET A 70 -7.63 -4.44 12.33
C MET A 70 -8.58 -3.24 12.31
N LEU A 71 -9.76 -3.35 12.92
CA LEU A 71 -10.67 -2.21 13.07
C LEU A 71 -10.07 -1.15 14.01
N VAL A 72 -9.48 -1.58 15.14
CA VAL A 72 -8.78 -0.66 16.08
C VAL A 72 -7.59 0.01 15.38
N VAL A 73 -6.83 -0.74 14.57
CA VAL A 73 -5.74 -0.21 13.74
C VAL A 73 -6.23 0.90 12.80
N ALA A 74 -7.35 0.67 12.11
CA ALA A 74 -7.93 1.69 11.23
C ALA A 74 -8.33 2.97 11.98
N ILE A 75 -8.92 2.83 13.16
CA ILE A 75 -9.29 3.96 14.02
C ILE A 75 -8.04 4.71 14.48
N ALA A 76 -7.00 4.01 14.91
CA ALA A 76 -5.74 4.64 15.34
C ALA A 76 -5.10 5.44 14.19
N GLY A 77 -5.07 4.89 12.97
CA GLY A 77 -4.62 5.62 11.79
C GLY A 77 -5.49 6.83 11.47
N ALA A 78 -6.82 6.70 11.57
CA ALA A 78 -7.72 7.84 11.39
C ALA A 78 -7.45 8.96 12.40
N ILE A 79 -7.18 8.63 13.65
CA ILE A 79 -6.80 9.62 14.70
C ILE A 79 -5.48 10.30 14.34
N ALA A 80 -4.48 9.57 13.84
CA ALA A 80 -3.23 10.17 13.39
C ALA A 80 -3.44 11.18 12.27
N GLY A 81 -4.24 10.84 11.25
CA GLY A 81 -4.62 11.76 10.17
C GLY A 81 -5.45 12.95 10.67
N LEU A 82 -6.33 12.74 11.67
CA LEU A 82 -7.08 13.81 12.30
C LEU A 82 -6.15 14.82 12.99
N LEU A 83 -5.13 14.35 13.72
CA LEU A 83 -4.14 15.21 14.38
C LEU A 83 -3.39 16.08 13.37
N THR A 84 -2.92 15.48 12.27
CA THR A 84 -2.28 16.23 11.17
C THR A 84 -3.20 17.30 10.59
N GLY A 85 -4.46 16.93 10.36
CA GLY A 85 -5.47 17.86 9.87
C GLY A 85 -5.76 19.00 10.85
N ILE A 86 -5.85 18.73 12.14
CA ILE A 86 -6.05 19.76 13.18
C ILE A 86 -4.88 20.76 13.19
N LEU A 87 -3.63 20.27 13.15
CA LEU A 87 -2.45 21.12 13.14
C LEU A 87 -2.45 22.05 11.92
N HIS A 88 -2.80 21.51 10.73
CA HIS A 88 -2.85 22.32 9.52
C HIS A 88 -4.03 23.29 9.49
N VAL A 89 -5.25 22.77 9.73
CA VAL A 89 -6.50 23.49 9.45
C VAL A 89 -6.85 24.51 10.54
N TYR A 90 -6.60 24.17 11.81
CA TYR A 90 -6.97 25.03 12.95
C TYR A 90 -5.79 25.82 13.51
N LEU A 91 -4.58 25.26 13.51
CA LEU A 91 -3.40 25.98 13.98
C LEU A 91 -2.65 26.72 12.86
N GLY A 92 -3.05 26.53 11.58
CA GLY A 92 -2.45 27.22 10.44
C GLY A 92 -1.03 26.79 10.12
N ILE A 93 -0.59 25.63 10.62
CA ILE A 93 0.75 25.09 10.34
C ILE A 93 0.81 24.63 8.88
N ASP A 94 1.95 24.82 8.22
CA ASP A 94 2.18 24.36 6.86
C ASP A 94 1.88 22.86 6.70
N LYS A 95 1.39 22.45 5.52
CA LYS A 95 0.98 21.07 5.21
C LYS A 95 2.09 20.06 5.52
N LEU A 96 3.30 20.32 5.04
CA LEU A 96 4.44 19.43 5.22
C LEU A 96 4.88 19.37 6.67
N LEU A 97 4.96 20.54 7.34
CA LEU A 97 5.40 20.66 8.73
C LEU A 97 4.42 19.97 9.70
N SER A 98 3.10 20.07 9.46
CA SER A 98 2.10 19.38 10.28
C SER A 98 2.26 17.87 10.21
N GLY A 99 2.53 17.30 9.02
CA GLY A 99 2.83 15.88 8.86
C GLY A 99 4.10 15.45 9.59
N ILE A 100 5.18 16.25 9.50
CA ILE A 100 6.44 15.98 10.21
C ILE A 100 6.25 15.97 11.71
N LEU A 101 5.53 16.95 12.27
CA LEU A 101 5.29 17.04 13.72
C LEU A 101 4.52 15.82 14.25
N VAL A 102 3.47 15.39 13.54
CA VAL A 102 2.72 14.20 13.93
C VAL A 102 3.57 12.94 13.77
N MET A 103 4.34 12.80 12.69
CA MET A 103 5.25 11.67 12.48
C MET A 103 6.24 11.51 13.64
N ILE A 104 6.87 12.60 14.08
CA ILE A 104 7.82 12.60 15.21
C ILE A 104 7.09 12.23 16.51
N GLY A 105 5.89 12.77 16.73
CA GLY A 105 5.07 12.42 17.89
C GLY A 105 4.69 10.94 17.90
N LEU A 106 4.27 10.41 16.74
CA LEU A 106 3.91 9.01 16.58
C LEU A 106 5.09 8.07 16.82
N TYR A 107 6.33 8.46 16.47
CA TYR A 107 7.51 7.66 16.77
C TYR A 107 7.61 7.33 18.27
N SER A 108 7.42 8.33 19.13
CA SER A 108 7.45 8.15 20.58
C SER A 108 6.24 7.36 21.09
N ILE A 109 5.06 7.55 20.50
CA ILE A 109 3.84 6.82 20.86
C ILE A 109 4.01 5.34 20.48
N ASN A 110 4.47 5.04 19.27
CA ASN A 110 4.69 3.69 18.77
C ASN A 110 5.64 2.90 19.68
N ALA A 111 6.75 3.51 20.11
CA ALA A 111 7.69 2.90 21.05
C ALA A 111 7.06 2.56 22.40
N ARG A 112 6.09 3.35 22.86
CA ARG A 112 5.43 3.18 24.17
C ARG A 112 4.27 2.19 24.16
N ILE A 113 3.63 1.97 23.01
CA ILE A 113 2.44 1.11 22.88
C ILE A 113 2.73 -0.31 23.38
N VAL A 114 3.88 -0.87 23.04
CA VAL A 114 4.29 -2.23 23.45
C VAL A 114 5.48 -2.21 24.41
N GLY A 115 6.13 -1.04 24.58
CA GLY A 115 7.30 -0.87 25.46
C GLY A 115 8.60 -1.43 24.89
N SER A 116 8.64 -1.76 23.59
CA SER A 116 9.81 -2.28 22.90
C SER A 116 9.93 -1.66 21.50
N PRO A 117 11.17 -1.40 21.01
CA PRO A 117 11.39 -0.87 19.67
C PRO A 117 11.11 -1.89 18.55
N SER A 118 11.10 -3.18 18.88
CA SER A 118 10.79 -4.29 17.96
C SER A 118 9.96 -5.34 18.67
N VAL A 119 8.95 -5.88 17.98
CA VAL A 119 8.01 -6.87 18.54
C VAL A 119 7.76 -7.99 17.55
N PHE A 120 7.83 -9.22 18.03
CA PHE A 120 7.45 -10.43 17.29
C PHE A 120 5.99 -10.80 17.60
N ILE A 121 5.28 -11.25 16.59
CA ILE A 121 3.87 -11.66 16.68
C ILE A 121 3.75 -13.14 16.40
N ASP A 122 2.99 -13.84 17.26
CA ASP A 122 2.67 -15.25 17.04
C ASP A 122 1.74 -15.39 15.82
N SER A 123 2.02 -16.39 14.99
CA SER A 123 1.18 -16.72 13.83
C SER A 123 -0.26 -17.01 14.20
N SER A 124 -0.52 -17.66 15.35
CA SER A 124 -1.86 -18.02 15.82
C SER A 124 -2.78 -16.82 16.05
N THR A 125 -2.21 -15.62 16.29
CA THR A 125 -2.95 -14.36 16.51
C THR A 125 -3.18 -13.57 15.22
N SER A 126 -2.56 -13.98 14.10
CA SER A 126 -2.68 -13.31 12.81
C SER A 126 -3.85 -13.85 11.98
N ILE A 127 -4.36 -13.05 11.03
CA ILE A 127 -5.35 -13.51 10.03
C ILE A 127 -4.76 -14.66 9.23
N TYR A 128 -3.47 -14.55 8.83
CA TYR A 128 -2.79 -15.55 8.03
C TYR A 128 -2.58 -16.89 8.75
N GLY A 129 -2.44 -16.89 10.07
CA GLY A 129 -2.31 -18.12 10.85
C GLY A 129 -3.63 -18.79 11.20
N LYS A 130 -4.74 -18.02 11.24
CA LYS A 130 -6.09 -18.56 11.51
C LYS A 130 -6.77 -19.12 10.27
N ILE A 131 -6.35 -18.72 9.08
CA ILE A 131 -6.91 -19.17 7.82
C ILE A 131 -6.01 -20.25 7.23
N THR A 132 -6.50 -21.49 7.20
CA THR A 132 -5.80 -22.64 6.64
C THR A 132 -6.40 -23.04 5.29
N TYR A 133 -5.59 -23.69 4.43
CA TYR A 133 -6.01 -24.11 3.09
C TYR A 133 -7.20 -25.07 3.17
N ASP A 134 -7.09 -26.15 3.93
CA ASP A 134 -8.08 -27.24 3.96
C ASP A 134 -9.49 -26.78 4.36
N SER A 135 -9.58 -25.86 5.33
CA SER A 135 -10.87 -25.43 5.86
C SER A 135 -11.46 -24.19 5.18
N HIS A 136 -10.65 -23.32 4.57
CA HIS A 136 -11.10 -22.01 4.14
C HIS A 136 -11.04 -21.77 2.62
N PHE A 137 -10.35 -22.62 1.87
CA PHE A 137 -10.16 -22.42 0.42
C PHE A 137 -11.50 -22.29 -0.33
N SER A 138 -12.44 -23.20 -0.09
CA SER A 138 -13.76 -23.17 -0.73
C SER A 138 -14.58 -21.93 -0.35
N TYR A 139 -14.48 -21.48 0.91
CA TYR A 139 -15.17 -20.26 1.35
C TYR A 139 -14.63 -19.02 0.63
N PHE A 140 -13.32 -18.92 0.42
CA PHE A 140 -12.74 -17.81 -0.31
C PHE A 140 -13.16 -17.77 -1.78
N ILE A 141 -13.32 -18.93 -2.42
CA ILE A 141 -13.85 -18.99 -3.79
C ILE A 141 -15.25 -18.37 -3.84
N ILE A 142 -16.14 -18.78 -2.91
CA ILE A 142 -17.50 -18.25 -2.83
C ILE A 142 -17.49 -16.74 -2.57
N LEU A 143 -16.68 -16.27 -1.62
CA LEU A 143 -16.55 -14.86 -1.29
C LEU A 143 -16.05 -14.02 -2.48
N PHE A 144 -15.08 -14.51 -3.25
CA PHE A 144 -14.62 -13.83 -4.45
C PHE A 144 -15.70 -13.76 -5.54
N ILE A 145 -16.48 -14.82 -5.73
CA ILE A 145 -17.62 -14.81 -6.65
C ILE A 145 -18.64 -13.75 -6.24
N ILE A 146 -18.98 -13.67 -4.95
CA ILE A 146 -19.88 -12.65 -4.42
C ILE A 146 -19.31 -11.24 -4.69
N LEU A 147 -18.02 -11.01 -4.43
CA LEU A 147 -17.38 -9.73 -4.70
C LEU A 147 -17.36 -9.37 -6.19
N LEU A 148 -17.16 -10.34 -7.08
CA LEU A 148 -17.26 -10.11 -8.52
C LEU A 148 -18.67 -9.71 -8.93
N ILE A 149 -19.70 -10.34 -8.38
CA ILE A 149 -21.09 -9.99 -8.62
C ILE A 149 -21.36 -8.57 -8.12
N LEU A 150 -20.96 -8.22 -6.90
CA LEU A 150 -21.09 -6.86 -6.35
C LEU A 150 -20.38 -5.82 -7.21
N LYS A 151 -19.17 -6.13 -7.70
CA LYS A 151 -18.44 -5.27 -8.62
C LYS A 151 -19.17 -5.06 -9.94
N VAL A 152 -19.75 -6.11 -10.52
CA VAL A 152 -20.53 -6.02 -11.77
C VAL A 152 -21.74 -5.14 -11.55
N LEU A 153 -22.48 -5.34 -10.45
CA LEU A 153 -23.63 -4.53 -10.09
C LEU A 153 -23.24 -3.06 -9.88
N TYR A 154 -22.12 -2.81 -9.24
CA TYR A 154 -21.57 -1.47 -9.05
C TYR A 154 -21.21 -0.80 -10.37
N ASP A 155 -20.46 -1.47 -11.24
CA ASP A 155 -20.04 -0.92 -12.54
C ASP A 155 -21.25 -0.69 -13.47
N TYR A 156 -22.28 -1.54 -13.40
CA TYR A 156 -23.49 -1.43 -14.21
C TYR A 156 -24.43 -0.33 -13.71
N ASN A 157 -24.80 -0.35 -12.43
CA ASN A 157 -25.86 0.52 -11.89
C ASN A 157 -25.32 1.91 -11.51
N ILE A 158 -24.12 2.00 -10.92
CA ILE A 158 -23.60 3.26 -10.35
C ILE A 158 -22.70 3.96 -11.35
N LYS A 159 -21.78 3.24 -11.96
CA LYS A 159 -20.76 3.82 -12.84
C LYS A 159 -21.22 3.90 -14.30
N GLN A 160 -22.29 3.19 -14.66
CA GLN A 160 -22.81 3.10 -16.03
C GLN A 160 -21.70 2.84 -17.07
N ASN A 161 -20.77 1.97 -16.75
CA ASN A 161 -19.61 1.70 -17.58
C ASN A 161 -19.98 0.79 -18.76
N LYS A 162 -19.86 1.28 -19.98
CA LYS A 162 -20.12 0.49 -21.20
C LYS A 162 -19.17 -0.71 -21.38
N TYR A 163 -18.02 -0.72 -20.67
CA TYR A 163 -17.01 -1.75 -20.74
C TYR A 163 -17.03 -2.72 -19.55
N VAL A 164 -18.19 -2.87 -18.88
CA VAL A 164 -18.35 -3.78 -17.73
C VAL A 164 -17.88 -5.18 -18.05
N ILE A 165 -18.22 -5.71 -19.23
CA ILE A 165 -17.86 -7.07 -19.64
C ILE A 165 -16.33 -7.23 -19.69
N ILE A 166 -15.60 -6.31 -20.34
CA ILE A 166 -14.14 -6.39 -20.45
C ILE A 166 -13.49 -6.29 -19.07
N SER A 167 -13.95 -5.35 -18.25
CA SER A 167 -13.49 -5.19 -16.88
C SER A 167 -13.71 -6.48 -16.07
N THR A 168 -14.87 -7.10 -16.19
CA THR A 168 -15.20 -8.34 -15.48
C THR A 168 -14.35 -9.52 -15.94
N LEU A 169 -14.09 -9.65 -17.24
CA LEU A 169 -13.21 -10.69 -17.80
C LEU A 169 -11.78 -10.57 -17.25
N ILE A 170 -11.25 -9.35 -17.13
CA ILE A 170 -9.92 -9.12 -16.55
C ILE A 170 -9.88 -9.59 -15.09
N TYR A 171 -10.86 -9.21 -14.26
CA TYR A 171 -10.89 -9.65 -12.87
C TYR A 171 -11.11 -11.16 -12.74
N LEU A 172 -11.92 -11.75 -13.63
CA LEU A 172 -12.14 -13.20 -13.67
C LEU A 172 -10.84 -13.95 -14.03
N SER A 173 -10.08 -13.46 -14.99
CA SER A 173 -8.80 -14.08 -15.37
C SER A 173 -7.77 -14.03 -14.24
N ILE A 174 -7.68 -12.89 -13.54
CA ILE A 174 -6.81 -12.76 -12.35
C ILE A 174 -7.25 -13.73 -11.26
N PHE A 175 -8.55 -13.86 -11.04
CA PHE A 175 -9.09 -14.75 -10.03
C PHE A 175 -8.85 -16.22 -10.36
N ILE A 176 -9.04 -16.65 -11.62
CA ILE A 176 -8.72 -18.02 -12.07
C ILE A 176 -7.23 -18.32 -11.85
N ALA A 177 -6.35 -17.38 -12.23
CA ALA A 177 -4.91 -17.54 -12.01
C ALA A 177 -4.56 -17.67 -10.51
N LEU A 178 -5.24 -16.93 -9.64
CA LEU A 178 -5.09 -16.98 -8.18
C LEU A 178 -5.54 -18.34 -7.62
N ILE A 179 -6.70 -18.86 -8.05
CA ILE A 179 -7.20 -20.18 -7.65
C ILE A 179 -6.21 -21.27 -8.08
N TYR A 180 -5.74 -21.21 -9.34
CA TYR A 180 -4.78 -22.19 -9.85
C TYR A 180 -3.48 -22.19 -9.03
N TYR A 181 -2.94 -21.00 -8.74
CA TYR A 181 -1.74 -20.86 -7.91
C TYR A 181 -1.93 -21.46 -6.52
N VAL A 182 -3.02 -21.10 -5.81
CA VAL A 182 -3.29 -21.58 -4.45
C VAL A 182 -3.57 -23.09 -4.43
N TYR A 183 -4.26 -23.62 -5.44
CA TYR A 183 -4.49 -25.05 -5.58
C TYR A 183 -3.18 -25.85 -5.75
N TYR A 184 -2.20 -25.27 -6.45
CA TYR A 184 -0.92 -25.94 -6.69
C TYR A 184 0.07 -25.80 -5.53
N THR A 185 0.08 -24.67 -4.83
CA THR A 185 1.06 -24.37 -3.77
C THR A 185 0.54 -24.62 -2.35
N GLU A 186 -0.77 -24.79 -2.18
CA GLU A 186 -1.47 -24.84 -0.89
C GLU A 186 -1.27 -23.58 -0.01
N ASP A 187 -0.65 -22.51 -0.57
CA ASP A 187 -0.42 -21.23 0.11
C ASP A 187 -1.61 -20.29 -0.07
N ILE A 188 -2.51 -20.31 0.92
CA ILE A 188 -3.70 -19.45 0.92
C ILE A 188 -3.40 -17.97 1.20
N SER A 189 -2.19 -17.63 1.66
CA SER A 189 -1.85 -16.27 2.11
C SER A 189 -2.00 -15.21 1.01
N LEU A 190 -1.64 -15.56 -0.23
CA LEU A 190 -1.82 -14.68 -1.39
C LEU A 190 -3.32 -14.40 -1.65
N MET A 191 -4.17 -15.43 -1.53
CA MET A 191 -5.61 -15.30 -1.75
C MET A 191 -6.27 -14.43 -0.67
N VAL A 192 -5.88 -14.60 0.59
CA VAL A 192 -6.33 -13.76 1.72
C VAL A 192 -5.95 -12.30 1.50
N THR A 193 -4.69 -12.04 1.15
CA THR A 193 -4.19 -10.70 0.89
C THR A 193 -4.93 -10.04 -0.28
N ALA A 194 -5.06 -10.76 -1.40
CA ALA A 194 -5.77 -10.27 -2.58
C ALA A 194 -7.25 -9.97 -2.29
N PHE A 195 -7.91 -10.79 -1.46
CA PHE A 195 -9.28 -10.59 -1.03
C PHE A 195 -9.42 -9.28 -0.22
N ILE A 196 -8.56 -9.08 0.79
CA ILE A 196 -8.59 -7.89 1.65
C ILE A 196 -8.35 -6.62 0.80
N VAL A 197 -7.34 -6.64 -0.07
CA VAL A 197 -7.04 -5.51 -0.96
C VAL A 197 -8.20 -5.22 -1.91
N PHE A 198 -8.83 -6.26 -2.46
CA PHE A 198 -9.95 -6.09 -3.37
C PHE A 198 -11.17 -5.48 -2.67
N VAL A 199 -11.48 -5.90 -1.45
CA VAL A 199 -12.55 -5.31 -0.61
C VAL A 199 -12.26 -3.83 -0.33
N ILE A 200 -11.06 -3.51 0.16
CA ILE A 200 -10.65 -2.13 0.45
C ILE A 200 -10.73 -1.27 -0.82
N LYS A 201 -10.24 -1.79 -1.93
CA LYS A 201 -10.27 -1.12 -3.22
C LYS A 201 -11.71 -0.84 -3.70
N LEU A 202 -12.65 -1.78 -3.54
CA LEU A 202 -14.06 -1.56 -3.88
C LEU A 202 -14.69 -0.47 -3.01
N ILE A 203 -14.42 -0.47 -1.70
CA ILE A 203 -14.88 0.56 -0.77
C ILE A 203 -14.34 1.93 -1.20
N MET A 204 -13.04 2.00 -1.51
CA MET A 204 -12.42 3.26 -1.93
C MET A 204 -12.89 3.73 -3.30
N ASP A 205 -13.12 2.83 -4.25
CA ASP A 205 -13.73 3.18 -5.55
C ASP A 205 -15.14 3.79 -5.35
N TYR A 206 -15.94 3.22 -4.43
CA TYR A 206 -17.26 3.75 -4.09
C TYR A 206 -17.16 5.15 -3.45
N ILE A 207 -16.31 5.33 -2.44
CA ILE A 207 -16.09 6.62 -1.77
C ILE A 207 -15.66 7.68 -2.78
N LEU A 208 -14.68 7.38 -3.63
CA LEU A 208 -14.13 8.33 -4.59
C LEU A 208 -15.07 8.64 -5.77
N THR A 209 -16.05 7.79 -6.06
CA THR A 209 -17.09 8.07 -7.08
C THR A 209 -18.33 8.71 -6.50
N SER A 210 -18.45 8.81 -5.17
CA SER A 210 -19.52 9.52 -4.49
C SER A 210 -19.38 11.06 -4.59
N LYS A 211 -20.42 11.78 -4.18
CA LYS A 211 -20.38 13.26 -4.07
C LYS A 211 -19.20 13.75 -3.23
N PHE A 212 -18.91 13.05 -2.15
CA PHE A 212 -17.76 13.34 -1.29
C PHE A 212 -16.43 13.27 -2.05
N GLY A 213 -16.19 12.21 -2.81
CA GLY A 213 -14.97 12.06 -3.60
C GLY A 213 -14.82 13.09 -4.73
N PHE A 214 -15.92 13.54 -5.33
CA PHE A 214 -15.90 14.63 -6.31
C PHE A 214 -15.52 15.97 -5.67
N ILE A 215 -16.11 16.30 -4.51
CA ILE A 215 -15.81 17.55 -3.80
C ILE A 215 -14.36 17.52 -3.28
N LEU A 216 -13.88 16.36 -2.81
CA LEU A 216 -12.49 16.19 -2.36
C LEU A 216 -11.47 16.47 -3.47
N ARG A 217 -11.73 16.03 -4.71
CA ARG A 217 -10.89 16.35 -5.87
C ARG A 217 -10.96 17.83 -6.24
N ALA A 218 -12.16 18.40 -6.25
CA ALA A 218 -12.33 19.83 -6.51
C ALA A 218 -11.57 20.68 -5.51
N LEU A 219 -11.53 20.24 -4.23
CA LEU A 219 -10.78 20.90 -3.16
C LEU A 219 -9.27 20.90 -3.43
N GLY A 220 -8.71 19.77 -3.86
CA GLY A 220 -7.30 19.68 -4.20
C GLY A 220 -6.92 20.47 -5.45
N ASP A 221 -7.84 20.55 -6.44
CA ASP A 221 -7.63 21.32 -7.65
C ASP A 221 -7.74 22.84 -7.40
N ASN A 222 -8.74 23.29 -6.63
CA ASN A 222 -8.94 24.71 -6.29
C ASN A 222 -9.83 24.89 -5.05
N GLU A 223 -9.21 25.24 -3.94
CA GLU A 223 -9.86 25.46 -2.66
C GLU A 223 -10.88 26.61 -2.70
N THR A 224 -10.57 27.69 -3.45
CA THR A 224 -11.43 28.88 -3.54
C THR A 224 -12.76 28.57 -4.20
N ILE A 225 -12.78 27.68 -5.20
CA ILE A 225 -14.03 27.26 -5.85
C ILE A 225 -14.93 26.51 -4.87
N VAL A 226 -14.36 25.60 -4.06
CA VAL A 226 -15.13 24.78 -3.12
C VAL A 226 -15.73 25.64 -2.01
N THR A 227 -14.97 26.59 -1.47
CA THR A 227 -15.45 27.52 -0.43
C THR A 227 -16.50 28.48 -0.95
N SER A 228 -16.39 28.97 -2.20
CA SER A 228 -17.42 29.82 -2.83
C SER A 228 -18.75 29.09 -3.06
N LEU A 229 -18.74 27.77 -3.16
CA LEU A 229 -19.96 26.93 -3.20
C LEU A 229 -20.58 26.68 -1.81
N GLY A 230 -20.03 27.28 -0.74
CA GLY A 230 -20.53 27.13 0.63
C GLY A 230 -20.12 25.82 1.31
N VAL A 231 -19.19 25.06 0.72
CA VAL A 231 -18.71 23.82 1.32
C VAL A 231 -17.56 24.11 2.30
N ASN A 232 -17.59 23.48 3.47
CA ASN A 232 -16.56 23.64 4.47
C ASN A 232 -15.30 22.83 4.11
N ASP A 233 -14.30 23.52 3.55
CA ASP A 233 -13.00 22.95 3.14
C ASP A 233 -12.24 22.31 4.31
N LYS A 234 -12.34 22.91 5.52
CA LYS A 234 -11.67 22.43 6.74
C LYS A 234 -12.08 21.00 7.09
N VAL A 235 -13.39 20.76 7.11
CA VAL A 235 -13.95 19.45 7.44
C VAL A 235 -13.57 18.41 6.38
N LEU A 236 -13.57 18.79 5.10
CA LEU A 236 -13.18 17.91 4.01
C LEU A 236 -11.71 17.50 4.09
N LYS A 237 -10.81 18.43 4.38
CA LYS A 237 -9.38 18.15 4.59
C LYS A 237 -9.19 17.15 5.74
N LEU A 238 -9.90 17.34 6.86
CA LEU A 238 -9.83 16.42 7.99
C LEU A 238 -10.25 15.00 7.59
N TYR A 239 -11.42 14.84 6.96
CA TYR A 239 -11.89 13.51 6.54
C TYR A 239 -10.96 12.86 5.53
N GLY A 240 -10.42 13.61 4.59
CA GLY A 240 -9.47 13.08 3.61
C GLY A 240 -8.20 12.55 4.25
N LEU A 241 -7.62 13.30 5.21
CA LEU A 241 -6.43 12.88 5.97
C LEU A 241 -6.72 11.69 6.90
N MET A 242 -7.90 11.66 7.53
CA MET A 242 -8.34 10.53 8.36
C MET A 242 -8.44 9.23 7.56
N ILE A 243 -9.11 9.27 6.40
CA ILE A 243 -9.28 8.10 5.53
C ILE A 243 -7.90 7.62 5.00
N ALA A 244 -7.07 8.55 4.57
CA ALA A 244 -5.75 8.23 4.05
C ALA A 244 -4.86 7.54 5.10
N ASN A 245 -4.76 8.11 6.30
CA ASN A 245 -3.94 7.54 7.37
C ASN A 245 -4.55 6.26 7.97
N ALA A 246 -5.88 6.08 7.93
CA ALA A 246 -6.51 4.81 8.26
C ALA A 246 -6.06 3.69 7.31
N LEU A 247 -6.01 3.96 5.99
CA LEU A 247 -5.50 2.99 5.01
C LEU A 247 -4.02 2.69 5.23
N VAL A 248 -3.22 3.70 5.53
CA VAL A 248 -1.79 3.53 5.84
C VAL A 248 -1.59 2.63 7.05
N ALA A 249 -2.30 2.87 8.14
CA ALA A 249 -2.23 2.05 9.34
C ALA A 249 -2.73 0.60 9.08
N LEU A 250 -3.83 0.43 8.30
CA LEU A 250 -4.30 -0.89 7.90
C LEU A 250 -3.22 -1.67 7.13
N SER A 251 -2.51 -1.01 6.22
CA SER A 251 -1.39 -1.62 5.51
C SER A 251 -0.27 -2.05 6.47
N GLY A 252 0.10 -1.18 7.43
CA GLY A 252 1.09 -1.50 8.46
C GLY A 252 0.70 -2.68 9.35
N GLY A 253 -0.57 -2.72 9.77
CA GLY A 253 -1.11 -3.84 10.55
C GLY A 253 -1.12 -5.16 9.78
N LEU A 254 -1.47 -5.15 8.49
CA LEU A 254 -1.40 -6.34 7.63
C LEU A 254 0.04 -6.78 7.35
N PHE A 255 0.93 -5.83 7.11
CA PHE A 255 2.35 -6.09 6.91
C PHE A 255 2.95 -6.79 8.13
N THR A 256 2.65 -6.28 9.32
CA THR A 256 3.11 -6.84 10.59
C THR A 256 2.60 -8.26 10.82
N GLN A 257 1.34 -8.55 10.46
CA GLN A 257 0.79 -9.90 10.53
C GLN A 257 1.45 -10.85 9.55
N TYR A 258 1.81 -10.36 8.37
CA TYR A 258 2.42 -11.18 7.32
C TYR A 258 3.88 -11.49 7.63
N ILE A 259 4.69 -10.47 7.96
CA ILE A 259 6.13 -10.61 8.27
C ILE A 259 6.35 -11.12 9.71
N ARG A 260 5.33 -11.02 10.59
CA ARG A 260 5.36 -11.41 12.00
C ARG A 260 6.33 -10.60 12.88
N VAL A 261 6.78 -9.47 12.39
CA VAL A 261 7.62 -8.55 13.13
C VAL A 261 7.28 -7.11 12.76
N ILE A 262 7.37 -6.22 13.74
CA ILE A 262 7.35 -4.78 13.52
C ILE A 262 8.52 -4.15 14.24
N ASP A 263 9.14 -3.18 13.59
CA ASP A 263 10.29 -2.43 14.07
C ASP A 263 10.09 -0.94 13.78
N LEU A 264 10.47 -0.08 14.72
CA LEU A 264 10.36 1.38 14.57
C LEU A 264 11.17 1.92 13.39
N SER A 265 12.33 1.30 13.09
CA SER A 265 13.22 1.75 12.03
C SER A 265 12.75 1.34 10.63
N SER A 266 11.89 0.32 10.54
CA SER A 266 11.40 -0.21 9.26
C SER A 266 10.47 0.75 8.52
N SER A 267 9.94 1.74 9.20
CA SER A 267 8.95 2.69 8.69
C SER A 267 9.53 3.93 8.02
N VAL A 268 10.81 4.21 8.24
CA VAL A 268 11.44 5.41 7.67
C VAL A 268 11.51 5.29 6.14
N GLY A 269 10.79 6.19 5.45
CA GLY A 269 10.73 6.24 3.99
C GLY A 269 9.55 5.48 3.38
N THR A 270 8.57 5.02 4.17
CA THR A 270 7.36 4.37 3.63
C THR A 270 6.55 5.30 2.74
N MET A 271 6.53 6.61 3.02
CA MET A 271 5.92 7.59 2.12
C MET A 271 6.57 7.57 0.73
N VAL A 272 7.90 7.45 0.66
CA VAL A 272 8.64 7.38 -0.61
C VAL A 272 8.24 6.12 -1.40
N ILE A 273 8.07 4.99 -0.72
CA ILE A 273 7.57 3.73 -1.31
C ILE A 273 6.15 3.92 -1.88
N GLY A 274 5.27 4.59 -1.12
CA GLY A 274 3.92 4.91 -1.58
C GLY A 274 3.91 5.79 -2.82
N LEU A 275 4.71 6.86 -2.83
CA LEU A 275 4.88 7.74 -4.00
C LEU A 275 5.48 6.99 -5.19
N ALA A 276 6.52 6.18 -4.97
CA ALA A 276 7.11 5.36 -6.02
C ALA A 276 6.07 4.44 -6.66
N SER A 277 5.26 3.75 -5.85
CA SER A 277 4.17 2.88 -6.32
C SER A 277 3.17 3.63 -7.21
N ILE A 278 2.78 4.85 -6.82
CA ILE A 278 1.87 5.70 -7.58
C ILE A 278 2.51 6.12 -8.91
N ILE A 279 3.76 6.59 -8.88
CA ILE A 279 4.48 7.09 -10.05
C ILE A 279 4.75 5.95 -11.03
N PHE A 280 5.17 4.77 -10.55
CA PHE A 280 5.30 3.57 -11.40
C PHE A 280 3.99 3.22 -12.08
N GLY A 281 2.88 3.18 -11.32
CA GLY A 281 1.57 2.86 -11.86
C GLY A 281 1.15 3.87 -12.95
N LEU A 282 1.17 5.15 -12.64
CA LEU A 282 0.73 6.22 -13.55
C LEU A 282 1.70 6.44 -14.73
N GLY A 283 2.99 6.14 -14.56
CA GLY A 283 4.01 6.26 -15.62
C GLY A 283 3.89 5.15 -16.67
N ILE A 284 3.58 3.93 -16.24
CA ILE A 284 3.49 2.75 -17.12
C ILE A 284 2.09 2.60 -17.70
N ILE A 285 1.04 2.79 -16.89
CA ILE A 285 -0.35 2.51 -17.26
C ILE A 285 -1.12 3.83 -17.43
N LYS A 286 -1.65 4.05 -18.62
CA LYS A 286 -2.55 5.18 -18.84
C LYS A 286 -3.96 4.85 -18.35
N LYS A 287 -4.60 5.81 -17.68
CA LYS A 287 -6.01 5.71 -17.33
C LYS A 287 -6.84 5.38 -18.56
N SER A 288 -7.69 4.39 -18.45
CA SER A 288 -8.66 4.02 -19.48
C SER A 288 -10.07 3.98 -18.88
N ARG A 289 -11.07 3.78 -19.74
CA ARG A 289 -12.46 3.57 -19.27
C ARG A 289 -12.64 2.27 -18.50
N VAL A 290 -11.68 1.34 -18.62
CA VAL A 290 -11.69 0.03 -17.96
C VAL A 290 -10.90 0.07 -16.64
N ILE A 291 -9.75 0.76 -16.62
CA ILE A 291 -8.81 0.78 -15.50
C ILE A 291 -8.89 2.12 -14.77
N ASN A 292 -9.31 2.06 -13.50
CA ASN A 292 -9.41 3.22 -12.62
C ASN A 292 -8.04 3.62 -12.06
N HIS A 293 -7.93 4.84 -11.54
CA HIS A 293 -6.72 5.32 -10.88
C HIS A 293 -6.27 4.42 -9.71
N LEU A 294 -7.20 3.95 -8.87
CA LEU A 294 -6.86 3.05 -7.77
C LEU A 294 -6.34 1.69 -8.26
N SER A 295 -6.90 1.15 -9.35
CA SER A 295 -6.35 -0.08 -9.96
C SER A 295 -4.93 0.13 -10.47
N ILE A 296 -4.64 1.31 -11.03
CA ILE A 296 -3.29 1.68 -11.48
C ILE A 296 -2.32 1.74 -10.31
N VAL A 297 -2.74 2.30 -9.16
CA VAL A 297 -1.93 2.36 -7.94
C VAL A 297 -1.62 0.96 -7.41
N VAL A 298 -2.61 0.06 -7.38
CA VAL A 298 -2.41 -1.34 -6.97
C VAL A 298 -1.40 -2.05 -7.87
N ILE A 299 -1.55 -1.94 -9.19
CA ILE A 299 -0.63 -2.56 -10.14
C ILE A 299 0.77 -1.93 -10.01
N GLY A 300 0.84 -0.60 -9.84
CA GLY A 300 2.11 0.10 -9.63
C GLY A 300 2.87 -0.38 -8.40
N SER A 301 2.15 -0.62 -7.29
CA SER A 301 2.74 -1.17 -6.07
C SER A 301 3.27 -2.59 -6.28
N ILE A 302 2.54 -3.44 -6.99
CA ILE A 302 3.00 -4.80 -7.31
C ILE A 302 4.26 -4.75 -8.18
N ILE A 303 4.25 -3.94 -9.25
CA ILE A 303 5.42 -3.80 -10.14
C ILE A 303 6.61 -3.27 -9.36
N TYR A 304 6.42 -2.25 -8.51
CA TYR A 304 7.48 -1.71 -7.67
C TYR A 304 8.14 -2.80 -6.82
N TYR A 305 7.34 -3.63 -6.13
CA TYR A 305 7.89 -4.69 -5.27
C TYR A 305 8.52 -5.84 -6.06
N ILE A 306 8.02 -6.16 -7.25
CA ILE A 306 8.70 -7.11 -8.15
C ILE A 306 10.09 -6.59 -8.53
N VAL A 307 10.20 -5.31 -8.89
CA VAL A 307 11.49 -4.69 -9.27
C VAL A 307 12.45 -4.66 -8.09
N ILE A 308 11.98 -4.30 -6.89
CA ILE A 308 12.82 -4.28 -5.67
C ILE A 308 13.31 -5.68 -5.31
N ASN A 309 12.41 -6.67 -5.25
CA ASN A 309 12.80 -8.03 -4.91
C ASN A 309 13.71 -8.66 -5.97
N PHE A 310 13.48 -8.33 -7.24
CA PHE A 310 14.41 -8.72 -8.31
C PHE A 310 15.80 -8.11 -8.08
N ALA A 311 15.88 -6.82 -7.76
CA ALA A 311 17.15 -6.16 -7.48
C ALA A 311 17.89 -6.76 -6.27
N LEU A 312 17.16 -7.08 -5.20
CA LEU A 312 17.72 -7.69 -3.98
C LEU A 312 18.23 -9.12 -4.20
N ASN A 313 17.57 -9.89 -5.05
CA ASN A 313 17.95 -11.27 -5.33
C ASN A 313 18.85 -11.40 -6.60
N SER A 314 19.30 -10.28 -7.15
CA SER A 314 20.23 -10.27 -8.29
C SER A 314 21.69 -10.50 -7.86
N GLY A 315 21.96 -10.71 -6.58
CA GLY A 315 23.32 -10.89 -6.02
C GLY A 315 24.12 -11.98 -6.73
N ASP A 316 23.52 -13.14 -6.98
CA ASP A 316 24.17 -14.24 -7.66
C ASP A 316 24.58 -13.89 -9.10
N ILE A 317 23.74 -13.15 -9.82
CA ILE A 317 24.01 -12.68 -11.19
C ILE A 317 25.14 -11.63 -11.17
N THR A 318 25.06 -10.67 -10.24
CA THR A 318 26.08 -9.64 -10.09
C THR A 318 27.41 -10.26 -9.67
N ASN A 319 27.43 -11.24 -8.78
CA ASN A 319 28.62 -11.98 -8.37
C ASN A 319 29.25 -12.76 -9.53
N ALA A 320 28.44 -13.41 -10.37
CA ALA A 320 28.91 -14.08 -11.58
C ALA A 320 29.54 -13.09 -12.59
N VAL A 321 28.94 -11.91 -12.78
CA VAL A 321 29.49 -10.85 -13.63
C VAL A 321 30.79 -10.31 -13.05
N TYR A 322 30.86 -10.01 -11.75
CA TYR A 322 32.06 -9.47 -11.10
C TYR A 322 33.22 -10.48 -11.10
N SER A 323 32.94 -11.78 -10.91
CA SER A 323 33.94 -12.84 -11.02
C SER A 323 34.50 -12.98 -12.44
N SER A 324 33.63 -12.81 -13.46
CA SER A 324 34.05 -12.81 -14.87
C SER A 324 34.91 -11.59 -15.23
N LEU A 325 34.78 -10.47 -14.51
CA LEU A 325 35.60 -9.28 -14.62
C LEU A 325 36.93 -9.39 -13.84
N GLY A 326 37.19 -10.51 -13.17
CA GLY A 326 38.42 -10.75 -12.43
C GLY A 326 38.54 -9.99 -11.10
N LEU A 327 37.38 -9.54 -10.53
CA LEU A 327 37.39 -8.87 -9.23
C LEU A 327 37.61 -9.88 -8.11
N SER A 328 38.35 -9.46 -7.07
CA SER A 328 38.61 -10.31 -5.91
C SER A 328 37.34 -10.54 -5.08
N ASN A 329 37.22 -11.69 -4.42
CA ASN A 329 36.03 -12.02 -3.60
C ASN A 329 35.78 -10.99 -2.49
N SER A 330 36.79 -10.30 -1.98
CA SER A 330 36.63 -9.22 -1.00
C SER A 330 35.89 -7.99 -1.59
N VAL A 331 36.16 -7.66 -2.84
CA VAL A 331 35.49 -6.57 -3.56
C VAL A 331 34.05 -6.99 -3.94
N ILE A 332 33.88 -8.24 -4.37
CA ILE A 332 32.58 -8.80 -4.70
C ILE A 332 31.62 -8.72 -3.50
N ASN A 333 32.04 -9.17 -2.32
CA ASN A 333 31.28 -9.12 -1.07
C ASN A 333 30.91 -7.69 -0.61
N THR A 334 31.72 -6.68 -0.99
CA THR A 334 31.41 -5.26 -0.71
C THR A 334 30.44 -4.65 -1.71
N LEU A 335 30.37 -5.17 -2.92
CA LEU A 335 29.46 -4.70 -3.99
C LEU A 335 28.14 -5.48 -4.04
N GLU A 336 28.02 -6.55 -3.25
CA GLU A 336 26.79 -7.34 -3.16
C GLU A 336 25.62 -6.49 -2.64
N VAL A 337 24.48 -6.55 -3.32
CA VAL A 337 23.26 -5.82 -2.94
C VAL A 337 22.70 -6.42 -1.64
N LYS A 338 22.61 -5.60 -0.60
CA LYS A 338 22.11 -6.00 0.72
C LYS A 338 20.67 -5.50 0.94
N PRO A 339 19.91 -6.12 1.85
CA PRO A 339 18.58 -5.62 2.21
C PRO A 339 18.55 -4.16 2.69
N THR A 340 19.68 -3.65 3.23
CA THR A 340 19.87 -2.25 3.60
C THR A 340 19.84 -1.30 2.41
N ASP A 341 20.13 -1.78 1.20
CA ASP A 341 20.24 -0.97 0.00
C ASP A 341 18.88 -0.71 -0.66
N VAL A 342 17.80 -1.33 -0.15
CA VAL A 342 16.42 -1.08 -0.61
C VAL A 342 16.12 0.41 -0.70
N LYS A 343 16.51 1.20 0.32
CA LYS A 343 16.26 2.65 0.35
C LYS A 343 17.03 3.38 -0.75
N LEU A 344 18.27 2.98 -1.03
CA LEU A 344 19.08 3.55 -2.11
C LEU A 344 18.49 3.17 -3.47
N ILE A 345 18.12 1.91 -3.66
CA ILE A 345 17.49 1.42 -4.90
C ILE A 345 16.17 2.16 -5.14
N THR A 346 15.33 2.31 -4.12
CA THR A 346 14.08 3.07 -4.21
C THR A 346 14.31 4.51 -4.62
N ALA A 347 15.26 5.20 -3.98
CA ALA A 347 15.56 6.60 -4.28
C ALA A 347 16.08 6.77 -5.70
N THR A 348 16.98 5.89 -6.16
CA THR A 348 17.52 5.93 -7.53
C THR A 348 16.46 5.62 -8.58
N LEU A 349 15.63 4.62 -8.37
CA LEU A 349 14.52 4.29 -9.26
C LEU A 349 13.53 5.45 -9.36
N LEU A 350 13.16 6.07 -8.24
CA LEU A 350 12.26 7.21 -8.22
C LEU A 350 12.85 8.40 -8.97
N ALA A 351 14.13 8.71 -8.74
CA ALA A 351 14.83 9.80 -9.43
C ALA A 351 14.87 9.58 -10.95
N VAL A 352 15.13 8.35 -11.40
CA VAL A 352 15.15 8.01 -12.83
C VAL A 352 13.76 8.19 -13.45
N ILE A 353 12.70 7.71 -12.80
CA ILE A 353 11.33 7.80 -13.33
C ILE A 353 10.87 9.25 -13.40
N LEU A 354 11.09 10.04 -12.34
CA LEU A 354 10.77 11.47 -12.32
C LEU A 354 11.55 12.23 -13.39
N GLY A 355 12.82 11.89 -13.62
CA GLY A 355 13.64 12.45 -14.69
C GLY A 355 13.06 12.16 -16.08
N PHE A 356 12.58 10.94 -16.33
CA PHE A 356 11.90 10.58 -17.57
C PHE A 356 10.57 11.32 -17.74
N GLU A 357 9.75 11.44 -16.70
CA GLU A 357 8.50 12.21 -16.76
C GLU A 357 8.75 13.70 -17.07
N TYR A 358 9.73 14.32 -16.42
CA TYR A 358 10.13 15.69 -16.68
C TYR A 358 10.59 15.90 -18.14
N SER A 359 11.44 15.02 -18.64
CA SER A 359 11.92 15.05 -20.04
C SER A 359 10.77 14.93 -21.04
N LYS A 360 9.77 14.08 -20.74
CA LYS A 360 8.59 13.85 -21.60
C LYS A 360 7.64 15.05 -21.61
N LYS A 361 7.52 15.75 -20.47
CA LYS A 361 6.71 16.96 -20.33
C LYS A 361 7.30 18.13 -21.14
N ASN A 362 8.63 18.31 -21.09
CA ASN A 362 9.32 19.35 -21.83
C ASN A 362 9.31 19.14 -23.36
N LYS A 363 9.26 17.88 -23.84
CA LYS A 363 9.10 17.57 -25.28
C LYS A 363 7.70 17.85 -25.82
N LYS A 364 6.68 17.99 -24.97
CA LYS A 364 5.31 18.34 -25.39
C LYS A 364 5.04 19.84 -25.40
N VAL A 365 5.91 20.63 -24.80
CA VAL A 365 5.81 22.10 -24.73
C VAL A 365 6.62 22.77 -25.86
N LYS A 366 7.50 22.04 -26.52
CA LYS A 366 8.17 22.41 -27.79
C LYS A 366 7.40 21.84 -28.98
#